data_48dfa91ffac7c7d2ffda99be42bd1366
#
_entry.id   48dfa91ffac7c7d2ffda99be42bd1366
#
_cell.length_a   1.000
_cell.length_b   1.000
_cell.length_c   1.000
_cell.angle_alpha   90.00
_cell.angle_beta   90.00
_cell.angle_gamma   90.00
#
_symmetry.space_group_name_H-M   'P 1'
#
loop_
_entity.id
_entity.type
_entity.pdbx_description
1 polymer ?
#
loop_
_entity_poly.entity_id
_entity_poly.type
_entity_poly.pdbx_seq_one_letter_code
_entity_poly.pdbx_strand_id
1 'polypeptide(L)'
;MPAAWPRDLRLDFFRGVALILIFVDHIPENIFGYFTIQAVQFYDAAEVFIFISGYTAALVYGRTLALQGPSYAAARIISRAWQLYVAHIFLFVIFVAEVSYTVRTFNNPMYNDEMRVGDFLEEPHVAIVKALLLEFQPTFLDILPLYIILLAIFPIVLPG
;
A
#
# COMPACT_ATOMS: atom_id res chain seq x y z
N MET A 1 28.64 19.57 3.03
CA MET A 1 27.51 18.65 2.84
C MET A 1 27.02 18.27 4.22
N PRO A 2 25.77 18.50 4.63
CA PRO A 2 25.27 18.03 5.91
C PRO A 2 25.34 16.50 5.92
N ALA A 3 25.89 15.94 7.00
CA ALA A 3 26.03 14.51 7.18
C ALA A 3 24.67 13.82 7.01
N ALA A 4 24.62 12.84 6.12
CA ALA A 4 23.43 12.01 6.00
C ALA A 4 23.17 11.36 7.36
N TRP A 5 22.02 11.62 7.95
CA TRP A 5 21.62 11.01 9.20
C TRP A 5 21.55 9.49 9.02
N PRO A 6 22.06 8.73 9.98
CA PRO A 6 22.01 7.28 9.89
C PRO A 6 20.56 6.84 9.78
N ARG A 7 20.31 5.97 8.77
CA ARG A 7 19.02 5.32 8.55
C ARG A 7 18.70 4.45 9.75
N ASP A 8 17.51 4.57 10.32
CA ASP A 8 17.09 3.71 11.42
C ASP A 8 16.69 2.33 10.87
N LEU A 9 17.64 1.40 10.95
CA LEU A 9 17.46 0.03 10.46
C LEU A 9 16.37 -0.73 11.23
N ARG A 10 16.02 -0.31 12.44
CA ARG A 10 14.95 -0.93 13.24
C ARG A 10 13.59 -0.71 12.59
N LEU A 11 13.32 0.51 12.15
CA LEU A 11 12.06 0.85 11.46
C LEU A 11 11.96 0.09 10.14
N ASP A 12 13.05 -0.01 9.39
CA ASP A 12 13.08 -0.78 8.14
C ASP A 12 12.87 -2.27 8.39
N PHE A 13 13.47 -2.82 9.46
CA PHE A 13 13.27 -4.21 9.86
C PHE A 13 11.81 -4.50 10.20
N PHE A 14 11.19 -3.70 11.07
CA PHE A 14 9.80 -3.90 11.46
C PHE A 14 8.82 -3.73 10.31
N ARG A 15 9.09 -2.80 9.38
CA ARG A 15 8.30 -2.68 8.15
C ARG A 15 8.43 -3.91 7.27
N GLY A 16 9.64 -4.46 7.15
CA GLY A 16 9.88 -5.71 6.43
C GLY A 16 9.13 -6.89 7.05
N VAL A 17 9.16 -7.02 8.37
CA VAL A 17 8.39 -8.04 9.10
C VAL A 17 6.89 -7.87 8.87
N ALA A 18 6.37 -6.64 8.98
CA ALA A 18 4.96 -6.37 8.73
C ALA A 18 4.53 -6.78 7.30
N LEU A 19 5.36 -6.49 6.28
CA LEU A 19 5.09 -6.93 4.90
C LEU A 19 5.06 -8.45 4.76
N ILE A 20 5.96 -9.17 5.44
CA ILE A 20 5.96 -10.65 5.44
C ILE A 20 4.69 -11.17 6.11
N LEU A 21 4.28 -10.59 7.24
CA LEU A 21 3.06 -10.98 7.94
C LEU A 21 1.82 -10.70 7.07
N ILE A 22 1.73 -9.53 6.44
CA ILE A 22 0.68 -9.21 5.47
C ILE A 22 0.61 -10.27 4.37
N PHE A 23 1.76 -10.64 3.79
CA PHE A 23 1.80 -11.67 2.75
C PHE A 23 1.30 -13.02 3.27
N VAL A 24 1.72 -13.44 4.47
CA VAL A 24 1.28 -14.71 5.08
C VAL A 24 -0.21 -14.69 5.38
N ASP A 25 -0.74 -13.59 5.92
CA ASP A 25 -2.17 -13.45 6.25
C ASP A 25 -3.08 -13.53 5.00
N HIS A 26 -2.52 -13.24 3.83
CA HIS A 26 -3.25 -13.30 2.56
C HIS A 26 -3.20 -14.67 1.86
N ILE A 27 -2.52 -15.67 2.44
CA ILE A 27 -2.54 -17.05 1.93
C ILE A 27 -3.64 -17.81 2.68
N PRO A 28 -4.75 -18.18 2.02
CA PRO A 28 -5.84 -18.92 2.68
C PRO A 28 -5.36 -20.25 3.27
N GLU A 29 -5.93 -20.65 4.42
CA GLU A 29 -5.72 -21.95 5.07
C GLU A 29 -4.25 -22.30 5.36
N ASN A 30 -3.38 -21.30 5.47
CA ASN A 30 -1.98 -21.57 5.80
C ASN A 30 -1.77 -21.75 7.32
N ILE A 31 -0.88 -22.68 7.69
CA ILE A 31 -0.55 -22.98 9.08
C ILE A 31 0.12 -21.79 9.78
N PHE A 32 0.86 -20.96 9.03
CA PHE A 32 1.57 -19.81 9.58
C PHE A 32 0.62 -18.67 9.98
N GLY A 33 -0.59 -18.60 9.41
CA GLY A 33 -1.61 -17.63 9.80
C GLY A 33 -2.01 -17.72 11.29
N TYR A 34 -1.87 -18.88 11.92
CA TYR A 34 -2.09 -19.03 13.35
C TYR A 34 -1.02 -18.37 14.24
N PHE A 35 0.11 -18.00 13.67
CA PHE A 35 1.22 -17.36 14.38
C PHE A 35 1.35 -15.87 14.03
N THR A 36 0.47 -15.34 13.17
CA THR A 36 0.46 -13.94 12.81
C THR A 36 -0.32 -13.10 13.82
N ILE A 37 -0.17 -11.79 13.71
CA ILE A 37 -0.87 -10.82 14.57
C ILE A 37 -2.39 -10.95 14.42
N GLN A 38 -2.87 -11.32 13.24
CA GLN A 38 -4.29 -11.54 12.95
C GLN A 38 -4.92 -12.65 13.82
N ALA A 39 -4.15 -13.65 14.22
CA ALA A 39 -4.62 -14.72 15.12
C ALA A 39 -5.01 -14.20 16.51
N VAL A 40 -4.48 -13.05 16.93
CA VAL A 40 -4.78 -12.40 18.23
C VAL A 40 -6.00 -11.47 18.15
N GLN A 41 -6.55 -11.24 16.94
CA GLN A 41 -7.81 -10.52 16.63
C GLN A 41 -7.91 -9.05 17.07
N PHE A 42 -6.84 -8.37 17.46
CA PHE A 42 -6.91 -6.97 17.90
C PHE A 42 -6.49 -5.96 16.82
N TYR A 43 -5.63 -6.34 15.88
CA TYR A 43 -5.16 -5.50 14.77
C TYR A 43 -4.52 -6.35 13.68
N ASP A 44 -4.50 -5.79 12.46
CA ASP A 44 -3.91 -6.41 11.28
C ASP A 44 -2.46 -5.94 11.09
N ALA A 45 -1.63 -6.78 10.46
CA ALA A 45 -0.27 -6.45 10.09
C ALA A 45 -0.20 -5.23 9.15
N ALA A 46 -1.24 -4.98 8.36
CA ALA A 46 -1.40 -3.80 7.52
C ALA A 46 -1.46 -2.50 8.33
N GLU A 47 -2.20 -2.47 9.43
CA GLU A 47 -2.28 -1.31 10.33
C GLU A 47 -0.91 -1.00 10.95
N VAL A 48 -0.19 -2.03 11.39
CA VAL A 48 1.18 -1.89 11.90
C VAL A 48 2.11 -1.32 10.84
N PHE A 49 2.01 -1.82 9.60
CA PHE A 49 2.80 -1.32 8.48
C PHE A 49 2.53 0.16 8.20
N ILE A 50 1.25 0.56 8.16
CA ILE A 50 0.84 1.95 7.93
C ILE A 50 1.33 2.85 9.05
N PHE A 51 1.18 2.42 10.33
CA PHE A 51 1.65 3.18 11.48
C PHE A 51 3.16 3.42 11.44
N ILE A 52 3.97 2.37 11.26
CA ILE A 52 5.44 2.50 11.19
C ILE A 52 5.85 3.33 9.97
N SER A 53 5.15 3.19 8.85
CA SER A 53 5.41 3.96 7.63
C SER A 53 5.09 5.44 7.82
N GLY A 54 3.98 5.77 8.48
CA GLY A 54 3.62 7.14 8.86
C GLY A 54 4.62 7.77 9.83
N TYR A 55 5.03 7.02 10.86
CA TYR A 55 6.06 7.45 11.80
C TYR A 55 7.40 7.73 11.10
N THR A 56 7.83 6.83 10.22
CA THR A 56 9.04 7.01 9.41
C THR A 56 8.95 8.24 8.51
N ALA A 57 7.79 8.45 7.87
CA ALA A 57 7.52 9.61 7.04
C ALA A 57 7.62 10.90 7.85
N ALA A 58 7.02 10.94 9.06
CA ALA A 58 7.12 12.09 9.96
C ALA A 58 8.56 12.43 10.32
N LEU A 59 9.37 11.43 10.64
CA LEU A 59 10.80 11.63 10.94
C LEU A 59 11.59 12.17 9.74
N VAL A 60 11.39 11.57 8.57
CA VAL A 60 12.16 11.92 7.35
C VAL A 60 11.74 13.30 6.83
N TYR A 61 10.43 13.53 6.70
CA TYR A 61 9.92 14.77 6.12
C TYR A 61 9.90 15.93 7.11
N GLY A 62 9.73 15.66 8.43
CA GLY A 62 9.92 16.66 9.48
C GLY A 62 11.34 17.21 9.51
N ARG A 63 12.34 16.34 9.34
CA ARG A 63 13.74 16.78 9.20
C ARG A 63 13.96 17.57 7.89
N THR A 64 13.35 17.13 6.81
CA THR A 64 13.43 17.85 5.52
C THR A 64 12.82 19.24 5.66
N LEU A 65 11.68 19.35 6.34
CA LEU A 65 11.02 20.62 6.64
C LEU A 65 11.95 21.56 7.44
N ALA A 66 12.55 21.05 8.50
CA ALA A 66 13.44 21.85 9.37
C ALA A 66 14.70 22.33 8.64
N LEU A 67 15.26 21.54 7.74
CA LEU A 67 16.53 21.84 7.07
C LEU A 67 16.37 22.57 5.72
N GLN A 68 15.30 22.32 4.99
CA GLN A 68 15.14 22.76 3.60
C GLN A 68 13.85 23.56 3.35
N GLY A 69 13.02 23.69 4.38
CA GLY A 69 11.79 24.44 4.34
C GLY A 69 10.58 23.68 3.79
N PRO A 70 9.39 24.29 3.92
CA PRO A 70 8.12 23.61 3.66
C PRO A 70 7.90 23.24 2.19
N SER A 71 8.28 24.10 1.27
CA SER A 71 8.08 23.87 -0.17
C SER A 71 8.86 22.65 -0.66
N TYR A 72 10.09 22.50 -0.18
CA TYR A 72 10.93 21.36 -0.58
C TYR A 72 10.45 20.06 0.08
N ALA A 73 10.03 20.10 1.35
CA ALA A 73 9.46 18.96 2.04
C ALA A 73 8.18 18.49 1.33
N ALA A 74 7.26 19.41 1.00
CA ALA A 74 6.04 19.12 0.27
C ALA A 74 6.33 18.50 -1.11
N ALA A 75 7.25 19.05 -1.88
CA ALA A 75 7.63 18.52 -3.19
C ALA A 75 8.15 17.08 -3.09
N ARG A 76 8.97 16.76 -2.08
CA ARG A 76 9.45 15.39 -1.85
C ARG A 76 8.34 14.41 -1.48
N ILE A 77 7.40 14.84 -0.64
CA ILE A 77 6.25 14.02 -0.25
C ILE A 77 5.38 13.72 -1.46
N ILE A 78 5.02 14.74 -2.24
CA ILE A 78 4.20 14.58 -3.44
C ILE A 78 4.91 13.71 -4.49
N SER A 79 6.21 13.91 -4.70
CA SER A 79 7.00 13.04 -5.57
C SER A 79 6.96 11.57 -5.13
N ARG A 80 7.00 11.31 -3.82
CA ARG A 80 6.88 9.96 -3.29
C ARG A 80 5.48 9.38 -3.47
N ALA A 81 4.44 10.17 -3.20
CA ALA A 81 3.05 9.77 -3.44
C ALA A 81 2.83 9.42 -4.91
N TRP A 82 3.37 10.22 -5.83
CA TRP A 82 3.31 9.97 -7.28
C TRP A 82 4.01 8.67 -7.68
N GLN A 83 5.21 8.40 -7.15
CA GLN A 83 5.93 7.14 -7.41
C GLN A 83 5.11 5.92 -6.96
N LEU A 84 4.48 6.01 -5.79
CA LEU A 84 3.64 4.94 -5.27
C LEU A 84 2.36 4.77 -6.09
N TYR A 85 1.76 5.87 -6.53
CA TYR A 85 0.59 5.84 -7.42
C TYR A 85 0.90 5.13 -8.73
N VAL A 86 2.01 5.48 -9.39
CA VAL A 86 2.43 4.82 -10.63
C VAL A 86 2.70 3.33 -10.40
N ALA A 87 3.38 2.98 -9.31
CA ALA A 87 3.62 1.58 -8.94
C ALA A 87 2.31 0.83 -8.65
N HIS A 88 1.34 1.46 -7.99
CA HIS A 88 0.03 0.88 -7.71
C HIS A 88 -0.74 0.58 -9.01
N ILE A 89 -0.81 1.55 -9.93
CA ILE A 89 -1.49 1.34 -11.22
C ILE A 89 -0.81 0.23 -12.04
N PHE A 90 0.51 0.16 -12.03
CA PHE A 90 1.25 -0.91 -12.68
C PHE A 90 0.92 -2.29 -12.09
N LEU A 91 0.92 -2.40 -10.76
CA LEU A 91 0.53 -3.64 -10.06
C LEU A 91 -0.92 -4.01 -10.32
N PHE A 92 -1.83 -3.03 -10.32
CA PHE A 92 -3.23 -3.23 -10.67
C PHE A 92 -3.40 -3.86 -12.05
N VAL A 93 -2.72 -3.33 -13.06
CA VAL A 93 -2.81 -3.86 -14.44
C VAL A 93 -2.31 -5.31 -14.51
N ILE A 94 -1.18 -5.62 -13.85
CA ILE A 94 -0.65 -6.98 -13.80
C ILE A 94 -1.64 -7.91 -13.09
N PHE A 95 -2.11 -7.51 -11.92
CA PHE A 95 -3.03 -8.30 -11.10
C PHE A 95 -4.32 -8.64 -11.86
N VAL A 96 -4.95 -7.63 -12.46
CA VAL A 96 -6.18 -7.83 -13.21
C VAL A 96 -5.96 -8.72 -14.44
N ALA A 97 -4.83 -8.56 -15.14
CA ALA A 97 -4.48 -9.39 -16.27
C ALA A 97 -4.32 -10.87 -15.86
N GLU A 98 -3.59 -11.11 -14.75
CA GLU A 98 -3.34 -12.45 -14.23
C GLU A 98 -4.64 -13.12 -13.74
N VAL A 99 -5.44 -12.42 -12.95
CA VAL A 99 -6.71 -12.96 -12.43
C VAL A 99 -7.68 -13.22 -13.58
N SER A 100 -7.82 -12.29 -14.53
CA SER A 100 -8.68 -12.48 -15.70
C SER A 100 -8.25 -13.69 -16.55
N TYR A 101 -6.95 -13.90 -16.72
CA TYR A 101 -6.42 -15.07 -17.41
C TYR A 101 -6.75 -16.36 -16.63
N THR A 102 -6.55 -16.36 -15.33
CA THR A 102 -6.81 -17.52 -14.46
C THR A 102 -8.29 -17.89 -14.45
N VAL A 103 -9.19 -16.93 -14.27
CA VAL A 103 -10.65 -17.14 -14.28
C VAL A 103 -11.09 -17.79 -15.61
N ARG A 104 -10.60 -17.29 -16.74
CA ARG A 104 -10.95 -17.81 -18.07
C ARG A 104 -10.35 -19.18 -18.35
N THR A 105 -9.12 -19.44 -17.90
CA THR A 105 -8.40 -20.69 -18.21
C THR A 105 -8.93 -21.85 -17.38
N PHE A 106 -9.19 -21.63 -16.10
CA PHE A 106 -9.61 -22.68 -15.17
C PHE A 106 -11.12 -22.75 -14.96
N ASN A 107 -11.87 -21.79 -15.54
CA ASN A 107 -13.33 -21.72 -15.49
C ASN A 107 -13.89 -21.86 -14.05
N ASN A 108 -13.15 -21.31 -13.07
CA ASN A 108 -13.53 -21.35 -11.66
C ASN A 108 -14.04 -19.96 -11.21
N PRO A 109 -15.36 -19.81 -11.01
CA PRO A 109 -15.96 -18.54 -10.62
C PRO A 109 -15.52 -18.05 -9.24
N MET A 110 -15.05 -18.95 -8.37
CA MET A 110 -14.59 -18.60 -7.04
C MET A 110 -13.46 -17.58 -7.05
N TYR A 111 -12.55 -17.64 -8.03
CA TYR A 111 -11.49 -16.62 -8.18
C TYR A 111 -12.03 -15.24 -8.49
N ASN A 112 -13.17 -15.13 -9.12
CA ASN A 112 -13.81 -13.85 -9.42
C ASN A 112 -14.30 -13.17 -8.13
N ASP A 113 -14.97 -13.93 -7.29
CA ASP A 113 -15.57 -13.45 -6.04
C ASP A 113 -14.49 -13.15 -4.99
N GLU A 114 -13.54 -14.06 -4.80
CA GLU A 114 -12.44 -13.92 -3.82
C GLU A 114 -11.53 -12.74 -4.16
N MET A 115 -11.21 -12.53 -5.43
CA MET A 115 -10.31 -11.46 -5.87
C MET A 115 -11.03 -10.13 -6.14
N ARG A 116 -12.37 -10.08 -6.02
CA ARG A 116 -13.21 -8.90 -6.25
C ARG A 116 -12.95 -8.23 -7.60
N VAL A 117 -12.79 -9.03 -8.65
CA VAL A 117 -12.58 -8.53 -10.01
C VAL A 117 -13.85 -8.57 -10.88
N GLY A 118 -14.99 -8.96 -10.31
CA GLY A 118 -16.28 -9.05 -11.00
C GLY A 118 -16.63 -7.77 -11.75
N ASP A 119 -16.60 -6.63 -11.05
CA ASP A 119 -16.89 -5.31 -11.64
C ASP A 119 -15.96 -5.01 -12.83
N PHE A 120 -14.70 -5.45 -12.77
CA PHE A 120 -13.77 -5.27 -13.88
C PHE A 120 -14.13 -6.16 -15.08
N LEU A 121 -14.58 -7.39 -14.84
CA LEU A 121 -14.94 -8.32 -15.91
C LEU A 121 -16.27 -7.94 -16.58
N GLU A 122 -17.20 -7.37 -15.83
CA GLU A 122 -18.50 -6.92 -16.32
C GLU A 122 -18.43 -5.55 -17.02
N GLU A 123 -17.80 -4.55 -16.39
CA GLU A 123 -17.68 -3.18 -16.89
C GLU A 123 -16.22 -2.66 -16.84
N PRO A 124 -15.31 -3.17 -17.70
CA PRO A 124 -13.89 -2.86 -17.65
C PRO A 124 -13.57 -1.36 -17.73
N HIS A 125 -14.33 -0.63 -18.54
CA HIS A 125 -14.11 0.81 -18.75
C HIS A 125 -14.44 1.64 -17.50
N VAL A 126 -15.46 1.24 -16.74
CA VAL A 126 -15.83 1.89 -15.48
C VAL A 126 -14.83 1.53 -14.39
N ALA A 127 -14.47 0.25 -14.29
CA ALA A 127 -13.53 -0.23 -13.30
C ALA A 127 -12.13 0.39 -13.48
N ILE A 128 -11.65 0.58 -14.72
CA ILE A 128 -10.38 1.27 -14.98
C ILE A 128 -10.43 2.71 -14.47
N VAL A 129 -11.51 3.46 -14.76
CA VAL A 129 -11.63 4.84 -14.28
C VAL A 129 -11.64 4.89 -12.75
N LYS A 130 -12.40 4.01 -12.10
CA LYS A 130 -12.43 3.90 -10.62
C LYS A 130 -11.06 3.51 -10.05
N ALA A 131 -10.32 2.62 -10.71
CA ALA A 131 -8.97 2.25 -10.28
C ALA A 131 -7.99 3.43 -10.38
N LEU A 132 -8.04 4.21 -11.46
CA LEU A 132 -7.24 5.44 -11.61
C LEU A 132 -7.59 6.49 -10.54
N LEU A 133 -8.83 6.53 -10.09
CA LEU A 133 -9.28 7.40 -8.99
C LEU A 133 -9.03 6.79 -7.60
N LEU A 134 -8.43 5.60 -7.51
CA LEU A 134 -8.20 4.83 -6.28
C LEU A 134 -9.50 4.40 -5.58
N GLU A 135 -10.63 4.41 -6.29
CA GLU A 135 -11.95 4.00 -5.78
C GLU A 135 -12.21 2.50 -5.95
N PHE A 136 -11.64 1.88 -6.98
CA PHE A 136 -11.74 0.44 -7.21
C PHE A 136 -10.48 -0.26 -6.70
N GLN A 137 -10.66 -1.15 -5.74
CA GLN A 137 -9.59 -1.83 -5.02
C GLN A 137 -9.88 -3.34 -5.01
N PRO A 138 -9.29 -4.11 -5.93
CA PRO A 138 -9.30 -5.56 -5.83
C PRO A 138 -8.69 -6.03 -4.51
N THR A 139 -9.00 -7.25 -4.10
CA THR A 139 -8.40 -7.87 -2.92
C THR A 139 -6.87 -7.76 -2.99
N PHE A 140 -6.23 -7.42 -1.87
CA PHE A 140 -4.78 -7.25 -1.68
C PHE A 140 -4.17 -5.93 -2.23
N LEU A 141 -4.93 -5.08 -2.88
CA LEU A 141 -4.44 -3.81 -3.42
C LEU A 141 -4.96 -2.57 -2.68
N ASP A 142 -5.61 -2.71 -1.54
CA ASP A 142 -6.25 -1.66 -0.75
C ASP A 142 -5.27 -0.84 0.11
N ILE A 143 -4.19 -1.44 0.59
CA ILE A 143 -3.20 -0.78 1.46
C ILE A 143 -2.48 0.37 0.75
N LEU A 144 -2.10 0.17 -0.52
CA LEU A 144 -1.37 1.18 -1.30
C LEU A 144 -2.19 2.45 -1.56
N PRO A 145 -3.45 2.39 -2.00
CA PRO A 145 -4.33 3.55 -2.12
C PRO A 145 -4.44 4.36 -0.83
N LEU A 146 -4.70 3.69 0.29
CA LEU A 146 -4.77 4.34 1.59
C LEU A 146 -3.47 5.07 1.93
N TYR A 147 -2.32 4.42 1.73
CA TYR A 147 -1.01 5.02 2.01
C TYR A 147 -0.71 6.20 1.09
N ILE A 148 -1.08 6.14 -0.19
CA ILE A 148 -0.93 7.23 -1.15
C ILE A 148 -1.75 8.46 -0.71
N ILE A 149 -3.01 8.26 -0.32
CA ILE A 149 -3.90 9.32 0.15
C ILE A 149 -3.34 9.97 1.42
N LEU A 150 -2.91 9.16 2.40
CA LEU A 150 -2.31 9.67 3.63
C LEU A 150 -1.04 10.49 3.35
N LEU A 151 -0.18 10.04 2.44
CA LEU A 151 0.99 10.80 2.02
C LEU A 151 0.61 12.10 1.29
N ALA A 152 -0.41 12.09 0.45
CA ALA A 152 -0.84 13.27 -0.29
C ALA A 152 -1.39 14.37 0.64
N ILE A 153 -2.03 13.99 1.74
CA ILE A 153 -2.54 14.91 2.76
C ILE A 153 -1.42 15.38 3.72
N PHE A 154 -0.35 14.59 3.88
CA PHE A 154 0.69 14.83 4.86
C PHE A 154 1.35 16.22 4.80
N PRO A 155 1.59 16.84 3.63
CA PRO A 155 2.13 18.20 3.55
C PRO A 155 1.27 19.27 4.25
N ILE A 156 -0.03 19.03 4.40
CA ILE A 156 -0.97 19.96 5.06
C ILE A 156 -0.81 19.89 6.58
N VAL A 157 -0.51 18.69 7.10
CA VAL A 157 -0.41 18.42 8.54
C VAL A 157 1.01 18.68 9.07
N LEU A 158 2.02 18.53 8.22
CA LEU A 158 3.44 18.61 8.62
C LEU A 158 3.88 19.97 9.18
N PRO A 159 3.38 21.13 8.73
CA PRO A 159 3.78 22.45 9.25
C PRO A 159 3.21 22.81 10.64
N GLY A 160 2.23 22.05 11.16
CA GLY A 160 1.64 22.23 12.49
C GLY A 160 2.48 21.65 13.58
#